data_7e4f5e97d17c51201fc18179b2eed1bf
#
_entry.id   7e4f5e97d17c51201fc18179b2eed1bf
#
_cell.length_a   1.000
_cell.length_b   1.000
_cell.length_c   1.000
_cell.angle_alpha   90.00
_cell.angle_beta   90.00
_cell.angle_gamma   90.00
#
_symmetry.space_group_name_H-M   'P 1'
#
loop_
_entity.id
_entity.type
_entity.pdbx_description
1 polymer ?
#
loop_
_entity_poly.entity_id
_entity_poly.type
_entity_poly.pdbx_seq_one_letter_code
_entity_poly.pdbx_strand_id
1 'polypeptide(L)'
;MKEIISVETGNDFVTFEIKDVAPIAVAKKYAGIGVTLSGKIKNTRTPFSIDFGVGDVIVPKQEKRRIPTQLDDFKAPVINTYSIETTVAEKIDAILSLMEFSSRMKDYYDIYYLSHKFDFEGKVLCEALSKTFINREHNFTIEQFEQIMTFDSDDGMQKKWKAFKKKIDVKMEEFPFILQSINEFLCEPYTAVIKGTVFEKYWDANECSWN
;
A
#
# COMPACT_ATOMS: atom_id res chain seq x y z
N MET A 1 14.11 18.20 -2.28
CA MET A 1 13.73 18.42 -0.86
C MET A 1 14.05 19.82 -0.35
N LYS A 2 15.25 20.36 -0.56
CA LYS A 2 15.57 21.73 -0.11
C LYS A 2 14.58 22.76 -0.66
N GLU A 3 14.24 22.69 -1.93
CA GLU A 3 13.25 23.55 -2.57
C GLU A 3 11.85 23.39 -1.94
N ILE A 4 11.45 22.16 -1.60
CA ILE A 4 10.15 21.88 -0.99
C ILE A 4 10.02 22.55 0.37
N ILE A 5 11.05 22.43 1.22
CA ILE A 5 11.01 23.02 2.57
C ILE A 5 11.20 24.54 2.59
N SER A 6 11.61 25.12 1.46
CA SER A 6 11.77 26.59 1.31
C SER A 6 10.54 27.26 0.68
N VAL A 7 9.51 26.49 0.32
CA VAL A 7 8.26 27.07 -0.23
C VAL A 7 7.56 27.89 0.87
N GLU A 8 7.30 29.15 0.58
CA GLU A 8 6.50 30.00 1.46
C GLU A 8 5.07 29.49 1.55
N THR A 9 4.63 29.17 2.75
CA THR A 9 3.32 28.55 2.99
C THR A 9 2.26 29.52 3.48
N GLY A 10 2.62 30.79 3.67
CA GLY A 10 1.77 31.78 4.34
C GLY A 10 1.57 31.49 5.85
N ASN A 11 2.37 30.57 6.38
CA ASN A 11 2.31 30.07 7.74
C ASN A 11 3.74 30.05 8.32
N ASP A 12 4.14 31.16 8.91
CA ASP A 12 5.53 31.41 9.32
C ASP A 12 5.94 30.74 10.63
N PHE A 13 5.05 30.00 11.28
CA PHE A 13 5.36 29.39 12.58
C PHE A 13 5.89 27.96 12.50
N VAL A 14 5.81 27.29 11.33
CA VAL A 14 6.40 25.97 11.12
C VAL A 14 7.64 26.10 10.24
N THR A 15 8.76 25.63 10.72
CA THR A 15 9.99 25.51 9.93
C THR A 15 10.43 24.06 9.85
N PHE A 16 11.07 23.69 8.74
CA PHE A 16 11.56 22.33 8.51
C PHE A 16 13.08 22.32 8.38
N GLU A 17 13.70 21.30 8.96
CA GLU A 17 15.14 21.07 8.89
C GLU A 17 15.39 19.63 8.42
N ILE A 18 16.22 19.48 7.38
CA ILE A 18 16.69 18.16 6.94
C ILE A 18 17.77 17.69 7.93
N LYS A 19 17.55 16.50 8.51
CA LYS A 19 18.46 15.89 9.48
C LYS A 19 19.38 14.87 8.84
N ASP A 20 18.83 14.05 7.94
CA ASP A 20 19.57 12.99 7.27
C ASP A 20 18.98 12.66 5.90
N VAL A 21 19.82 12.15 5.01
CA VAL A 21 19.45 11.65 3.69
C VAL A 21 20.19 10.34 3.46
N ALA A 22 19.48 9.24 3.42
CA ALA A 22 20.08 7.92 3.27
C ALA A 22 19.36 7.08 2.21
N PRO A 23 20.06 6.17 1.51
CA PRO A 23 19.42 5.22 0.62
C PRO A 23 18.58 4.22 1.42
N ILE A 24 17.39 3.90 0.90
CA ILE A 24 16.52 2.84 1.43
C ILE A 24 16.81 1.56 0.66
N ALA A 25 17.03 0.46 1.38
CA ALA A 25 17.22 -0.88 0.80
C ALA A 25 18.28 -0.92 -0.31
N VAL A 26 19.54 -0.62 0.03
CA VAL A 26 20.72 -0.58 -0.86
C VAL A 26 20.89 -1.85 -1.72
N ALA A 27 20.32 -2.98 -1.31
CA ALA A 27 20.37 -4.25 -2.03
C ALA A 27 19.28 -4.42 -3.11
N LYS A 28 18.34 -3.49 -3.24
CA LYS A 28 17.29 -3.54 -4.26
C LYS A 28 17.72 -2.77 -5.52
N LYS A 29 17.30 -3.24 -6.68
CA LYS A 29 17.54 -2.61 -8.00
C LYS A 29 17.04 -1.16 -8.06
N TYR A 30 16.01 -0.84 -7.30
CA TYR A 30 15.46 0.51 -7.12
C TYR A 30 15.68 0.94 -5.67
N ALA A 31 16.84 1.53 -5.43
CA ALA A 31 17.15 2.14 -4.14
C ALA A 31 16.34 3.43 -4.01
N GLY A 32 15.36 3.44 -3.12
CA GLY A 32 14.70 4.67 -2.70
C GLY A 32 15.63 5.55 -1.87
N ILE A 33 15.23 6.79 -1.64
CA ILE A 33 15.93 7.73 -0.77
C ILE A 33 15.02 8.08 0.40
N GLY A 34 15.46 7.78 1.60
CA GLY A 34 14.84 8.24 2.85
C GLY A 34 15.39 9.60 3.25
N VAL A 35 14.50 10.54 3.56
CA VAL A 35 14.87 11.85 4.08
C VAL A 35 14.25 12.01 5.46
N THR A 36 15.09 12.14 6.48
CA THR A 36 14.64 12.44 7.84
C THR A 36 14.60 13.94 8.04
N LEU A 37 13.47 14.45 8.50
CA LEU A 37 13.22 15.86 8.76
C LEU A 37 12.81 16.09 10.21
N SER A 38 12.96 17.34 10.65
CA SER A 38 12.41 17.84 11.90
C SER A 38 11.56 19.08 11.62
N GLY A 39 10.25 18.96 11.86
CA GLY A 39 9.37 20.11 11.93
C GLY A 39 9.55 20.83 13.27
N LYS A 40 9.61 22.16 13.25
CA LYS A 40 9.77 23.00 14.46
C LYS A 40 8.63 23.99 14.56
N ILE A 41 8.01 24.04 15.73
CA ILE A 41 7.07 25.09 16.13
C ILE A 41 7.56 25.64 17.46
N LYS A 42 8.06 26.85 17.48
CA LYS A 42 8.73 27.41 18.67
C LYS A 42 9.80 26.45 19.22
N ASN A 43 9.62 25.96 20.44
CA ASN A 43 10.55 25.04 21.12
C ASN A 43 10.21 23.56 20.88
N THR A 44 9.08 23.25 20.25
CA THR A 44 8.66 21.88 19.96
C THR A 44 9.29 21.39 18.66
N ARG A 45 9.83 20.17 18.69
CA ARG A 45 10.44 19.51 17.54
C ARG A 45 9.71 18.18 17.29
N THR A 46 9.26 17.98 16.07
CA THR A 46 8.60 16.73 15.64
C THR A 46 9.43 16.10 14.53
N PRO A 47 10.12 14.97 14.79
CA PRO A 47 10.82 14.23 13.75
C PRO A 47 9.82 13.47 12.88
N PHE A 48 10.09 13.42 11.58
CA PHE A 48 9.35 12.58 10.63
C PHE A 48 10.26 12.24 9.44
N SER A 49 9.88 11.24 8.66
CA SER A 49 10.64 10.82 7.48
C SER A 49 9.75 10.78 6.25
N ILE A 50 10.35 11.04 5.10
CA ILE A 50 9.74 10.92 3.78
C ILE A 50 10.59 9.96 2.97
N ASP A 51 9.97 8.92 2.44
CA ASP A 51 10.60 7.95 1.58
C ASP A 51 10.26 8.26 0.12
N PHE A 52 11.28 8.38 -0.72
CA PHE A 52 11.16 8.59 -2.16
C PHE A 52 11.46 7.27 -2.88
N GLY A 53 10.44 6.65 -3.46
CA GLY A 53 10.59 5.57 -4.41
C GLY A 53 10.74 6.12 -5.83
N VAL A 54 11.46 5.39 -6.69
CA VAL A 54 11.62 5.73 -8.11
C VAL A 54 11.41 4.46 -8.92
N GLY A 55 10.68 4.57 -10.03
CA GLY A 55 10.54 3.47 -10.98
C GLY A 55 9.26 2.63 -10.83
N ASP A 56 8.33 3.01 -9.97
CA ASP A 56 7.05 2.32 -9.85
C ASP A 56 6.19 2.53 -11.12
N VAL A 57 5.49 1.49 -11.53
CA VAL A 57 4.52 1.53 -12.63
C VAL A 57 3.13 1.78 -12.07
N ILE A 58 2.40 2.73 -12.65
CA ILE A 58 1.05 3.09 -12.20
C ILE A 58 0.03 2.71 -13.29
N VAL A 59 -0.97 1.92 -12.93
CA VAL A 59 -2.04 1.42 -13.81
C VAL A 59 -3.41 1.72 -13.20
N PRO A 60 -4.34 2.28 -13.97
CA PRO A 60 -4.21 2.76 -15.35
C PRO A 60 -3.40 4.03 -15.45
N LYS A 61 -3.45 4.91 -14.47
CA LYS A 61 -2.69 6.16 -14.33
C LYS A 61 -2.82 6.73 -12.93
N GLN A 62 -1.95 7.67 -12.61
CA GLN A 62 -2.07 8.46 -11.37
C GLN A 62 -3.41 9.22 -11.31
N GLU A 63 -3.98 9.30 -10.12
CA GLU A 63 -5.21 10.02 -9.84
C GLU A 63 -4.94 11.28 -9.02
N LYS A 64 -5.62 12.37 -9.37
CA LYS A 64 -5.60 13.57 -8.54
C LYS A 64 -6.63 13.43 -7.42
N ARG A 65 -6.18 13.42 -6.17
CA ARG A 65 -7.05 13.35 -5.01
C ARG A 65 -6.84 14.55 -4.10
N ARG A 66 -7.95 15.04 -3.57
CA ARG A 66 -7.94 16.02 -2.49
C ARG A 66 -7.73 15.28 -1.18
N ILE A 67 -6.64 15.59 -0.48
CA ILE A 67 -6.36 14.99 0.82
C ILE A 67 -6.98 15.88 1.91
N PRO A 68 -7.94 15.36 2.71
CA PRO A 68 -8.54 16.14 3.77
C PRO A 68 -7.47 16.53 4.81
N THR A 69 -7.58 17.75 5.31
CA THR A 69 -6.74 18.24 6.40
C THR A 69 -7.34 17.88 7.74
N GLN A 70 -6.50 17.73 8.74
CA GLN A 70 -6.97 17.51 10.13
C GLN A 70 -7.37 18.80 10.84
N LEU A 71 -7.01 19.95 10.26
CA LEU A 71 -7.31 21.28 10.80
C LEU A 71 -8.11 22.05 9.76
N ASP A 72 -9.22 22.67 10.19
CA ASP A 72 -10.18 23.33 9.29
C ASP A 72 -9.60 24.57 8.60
N ASP A 73 -8.63 25.25 9.23
CA ASP A 73 -8.00 26.46 8.72
C ASP A 73 -7.01 26.20 7.55
N PHE A 74 -6.75 24.93 7.21
CA PHE A 74 -5.82 24.58 6.16
C PHE A 74 -6.52 24.15 4.89
N LYS A 75 -6.07 24.70 3.76
CA LYS A 75 -6.57 24.29 2.45
C LYS A 75 -6.14 22.86 2.14
N ALA A 76 -7.10 21.99 1.88
CA ALA A 76 -6.84 20.61 1.49
C ALA A 76 -6.03 20.54 0.18
N PRO A 77 -4.82 19.96 0.17
CA PRO A 77 -4.01 19.84 -1.03
C PRO A 77 -4.62 18.85 -2.02
N VAL A 78 -4.40 19.11 -3.30
CA VAL A 78 -4.70 18.17 -4.39
C VAL A 78 -3.38 17.61 -4.88
N ILE A 79 -3.19 16.31 -4.70
CA ILE A 79 -1.94 15.62 -5.04
C ILE A 79 -2.21 14.46 -6.00
N ASN A 80 -1.19 14.06 -6.74
CA ASN A 80 -1.22 12.84 -7.51
C ASN A 80 -1.02 11.65 -6.58
N THR A 81 -1.91 10.65 -6.67
CA THR A 81 -1.86 9.42 -5.90
C THR A 81 -1.79 8.22 -6.84
N TYR A 82 -1.39 7.08 -6.36
CA TYR A 82 -1.58 5.82 -7.07
C TYR A 82 -3.08 5.55 -7.28
N SER A 83 -3.40 4.83 -8.34
CA SER A 83 -4.71 4.18 -8.48
C SER A 83 -4.91 3.15 -7.38
N ILE A 84 -6.16 2.76 -7.14
CA ILE A 84 -6.45 1.71 -6.16
C ILE A 84 -5.92 0.35 -6.63
N GLU A 85 -5.94 0.08 -7.93
CA GLU A 85 -5.43 -1.17 -8.53
C GLU A 85 -3.91 -1.29 -8.34
N THR A 86 -3.16 -0.21 -8.63
CA THR A 86 -1.72 -0.20 -8.34
C THR A 86 -1.45 -0.36 -6.85
N THR A 87 -2.25 0.28 -6.00
CA THR A 87 -2.11 0.13 -4.55
C THR A 87 -2.30 -1.33 -4.12
N VAL A 88 -3.31 -2.02 -4.64
CA VAL A 88 -3.53 -3.45 -4.37
C VAL A 88 -2.36 -4.30 -4.89
N ALA A 89 -1.92 -4.05 -6.13
CA ALA A 89 -0.82 -4.79 -6.75
C ALA A 89 0.49 -4.68 -5.97
N GLU A 90 0.85 -3.47 -5.51
CA GLU A 90 2.03 -3.23 -4.69
C GLU A 90 1.98 -3.95 -3.34
N LYS A 91 0.78 -4.04 -2.73
CA LYS A 91 0.61 -4.69 -1.44
C LYS A 91 0.66 -6.21 -1.54
N ILE A 92 -0.02 -6.80 -2.52
CA ILE A 92 0.06 -8.26 -2.70
C ILE A 92 1.46 -8.69 -3.14
N ASP A 93 2.16 -7.90 -3.96
CA ASP A 93 3.55 -8.14 -4.30
C ASP A 93 4.45 -8.18 -3.05
N ALA A 94 4.29 -7.22 -2.14
CA ALA A 94 5.05 -7.18 -0.90
C ALA A 94 4.72 -8.36 0.03
N ILE A 95 3.47 -8.79 0.10
CA ILE A 95 3.04 -9.96 0.88
C ILE A 95 3.69 -11.24 0.31
N LEU A 96 3.60 -11.44 -1.01
CA LEU A 96 4.16 -12.60 -1.70
C LEU A 96 5.69 -12.66 -1.61
N SER A 97 6.36 -11.51 -1.69
CA SER A 97 7.82 -11.45 -1.60
C SER A 97 8.37 -11.76 -0.21
N LEU A 98 7.61 -11.46 0.84
CA LEU A 98 8.05 -11.59 2.23
C LEU A 98 7.50 -12.84 2.92
N MET A 99 6.40 -13.40 2.41
CA MET A 99 5.73 -14.56 2.96
C MET A 99 5.54 -14.45 4.50
N GLU A 100 5.82 -15.51 5.25
CA GLU A 100 5.73 -15.55 6.72
C GLU A 100 6.71 -14.61 7.45
N PHE A 101 7.75 -14.13 6.77
CA PHE A 101 8.69 -13.15 7.36
C PHE A 101 8.12 -11.73 7.38
N SER A 102 6.99 -11.49 6.69
CA SER A 102 6.36 -10.17 6.68
C SER A 102 5.93 -9.74 8.08
N SER A 103 6.27 -8.50 8.44
CA SER A 103 5.66 -7.77 9.57
C SER A 103 4.62 -6.75 9.11
N ARG A 104 4.32 -6.72 7.81
CA ARG A 104 3.48 -5.71 7.15
C ARG A 104 1.98 -6.05 7.22
N MET A 105 1.46 -6.26 8.42
CA MET A 105 0.04 -6.59 8.64
C MET A 105 -0.90 -5.54 8.07
N LYS A 106 -0.44 -4.29 7.97
CA LYS A 106 -1.19 -3.21 7.33
C LYS A 106 -1.51 -3.51 5.87
N ASP A 107 -0.63 -4.19 5.12
CA ASP A 107 -0.88 -4.48 3.70
C ASP A 107 -2.05 -5.45 3.51
N TYR A 108 -2.20 -6.46 4.40
CA TYR A 108 -3.38 -7.33 4.43
C TYR A 108 -4.66 -6.54 4.72
N TYR A 109 -4.62 -5.68 5.73
CA TYR A 109 -5.77 -4.84 6.08
C TYR A 109 -6.14 -3.87 4.97
N ASP A 110 -5.16 -3.27 4.31
CA ASP A 110 -5.41 -2.31 3.24
C ASP A 110 -6.05 -2.98 2.01
N ILE A 111 -5.64 -4.21 1.63
CA ILE A 111 -6.30 -4.96 0.55
C ILE A 111 -7.75 -5.25 0.92
N TYR A 112 -7.97 -5.78 2.12
CA TYR A 112 -9.31 -6.01 2.67
C TYR A 112 -10.17 -4.74 2.62
N TYR A 113 -9.64 -3.62 3.15
CA TYR A 113 -10.37 -2.35 3.17
C TYR A 113 -10.72 -1.87 1.76
N LEU A 114 -9.77 -1.94 0.83
CA LEU A 114 -9.99 -1.48 -0.54
C LEU A 114 -11.04 -2.34 -1.26
N SER A 115 -11.01 -3.67 -1.10
CA SER A 115 -11.97 -4.57 -1.73
C SER A 115 -13.41 -4.38 -1.21
N HIS A 116 -13.59 -3.94 0.04
CA HIS A 116 -14.91 -3.67 0.63
C HIS A 116 -15.38 -2.21 0.43
N LYS A 117 -14.51 -1.35 -0.09
CA LYS A 117 -14.82 0.07 -0.23
C LYS A 117 -14.99 0.53 -1.66
N PHE A 118 -14.38 -0.16 -2.61
CA PHE A 118 -14.33 0.24 -4.01
C PHE A 118 -14.63 -0.93 -4.94
N ASP A 119 -15.31 -0.61 -6.04
CA ASP A 119 -15.49 -1.54 -7.15
C ASP A 119 -14.21 -1.59 -7.99
N PHE A 120 -13.96 -2.73 -8.65
CA PHE A 120 -12.79 -2.90 -9.51
C PHE A 120 -13.18 -3.50 -10.86
N GLU A 121 -12.53 -3.02 -11.90
CA GLU A 121 -12.52 -3.67 -13.19
C GLU A 121 -11.42 -4.74 -13.22
N GLY A 122 -11.79 -6.01 -13.35
CA GLY A 122 -10.88 -7.15 -13.30
C GLY A 122 -9.74 -7.06 -14.30
N LYS A 123 -10.01 -6.59 -15.52
CA LYS A 123 -8.99 -6.36 -16.54
C LYS A 123 -7.93 -5.35 -16.09
N VAL A 124 -8.34 -4.23 -15.48
CA VAL A 124 -7.43 -3.18 -14.99
C VAL A 124 -6.62 -3.68 -13.80
N LEU A 125 -7.26 -4.41 -12.88
CA LEU A 125 -6.57 -5.03 -11.75
C LEU A 125 -5.53 -6.05 -12.21
N CYS A 126 -5.85 -6.92 -13.17
CA CYS A 126 -4.90 -7.86 -13.75
C CYS A 126 -3.73 -7.15 -14.42
N GLU A 127 -3.99 -6.06 -15.14
CA GLU A 127 -2.93 -5.24 -15.75
C GLU A 127 -2.00 -4.64 -14.68
N ALA A 128 -2.56 -4.13 -13.59
CA ALA A 128 -1.78 -3.58 -12.47
C ALA A 128 -0.91 -4.66 -11.81
N LEU A 129 -1.47 -5.84 -11.51
CA LEU A 129 -0.75 -6.99 -10.95
C LEU A 129 0.41 -7.39 -11.87
N SER A 130 0.11 -7.65 -13.14
CA SER A 130 1.11 -8.09 -14.12
C SER A 130 2.25 -7.08 -14.28
N LYS A 131 1.94 -5.80 -14.43
CA LYS A 131 2.97 -4.76 -14.60
C LYS A 131 3.81 -4.56 -13.35
N THR A 132 3.21 -4.64 -12.16
CA THR A 132 3.94 -4.57 -10.89
C THR A 132 4.91 -5.74 -10.75
N PHE A 133 4.48 -6.97 -11.01
CA PHE A 133 5.32 -8.16 -10.93
C PHE A 133 6.48 -8.11 -11.93
N ILE A 134 6.20 -7.74 -13.18
CA ILE A 134 7.23 -7.59 -14.23
C ILE A 134 8.23 -6.50 -13.84
N ASN A 135 7.76 -5.34 -13.40
CA ASN A 135 8.64 -4.21 -13.02
C ASN A 135 9.58 -4.55 -11.87
N ARG A 136 9.13 -5.42 -10.95
CA ARG A 136 9.92 -5.88 -9.81
C ARG A 136 10.71 -7.16 -10.08
N GLU A 137 10.62 -7.70 -11.29
CA GLU A 137 11.26 -8.95 -11.70
C GLU A 137 10.86 -10.15 -10.82
N HIS A 138 9.60 -10.14 -10.32
CA HIS A 138 9.06 -11.22 -9.53
C HIS A 138 8.28 -12.21 -10.40
N ASN A 139 8.57 -13.50 -10.20
CA ASN A 139 7.89 -14.61 -10.86
C ASN A 139 7.16 -15.43 -9.80
N PHE A 140 5.99 -14.98 -9.42
CA PHE A 140 5.16 -15.66 -8.43
C PHE A 140 4.40 -16.85 -9.04
N THR A 141 3.97 -17.77 -8.18
CA THR A 141 3.19 -18.95 -8.55
C THR A 141 1.84 -18.98 -7.84
N ILE A 142 0.94 -19.85 -8.32
CA ILE A 142 -0.36 -20.05 -7.67
C ILE A 142 -0.19 -20.62 -6.27
N GLU A 143 0.75 -21.56 -6.10
CA GLU A 143 1.03 -22.22 -4.82
C GLU A 143 1.51 -21.21 -3.75
N GLN A 144 2.26 -20.17 -4.13
CA GLN A 144 2.67 -19.12 -3.20
C GLN A 144 1.46 -18.31 -2.70
N PHE A 145 0.50 -18.02 -3.56
CA PHE A 145 -0.73 -17.36 -3.15
C PHE A 145 -1.58 -18.27 -2.24
N GLU A 146 -1.74 -19.54 -2.61
CA GLU A 146 -2.43 -20.53 -1.78
C GLU A 146 -1.78 -20.67 -0.40
N GLN A 147 -0.44 -20.67 -0.32
CA GLN A 147 0.31 -20.72 0.94
C GLN A 147 -0.01 -19.51 1.84
N ILE A 148 -0.10 -18.30 1.28
CA ILE A 148 -0.49 -17.12 2.07
C ILE A 148 -1.88 -17.32 2.70
N MET A 149 -2.81 -17.94 1.98
CA MET A 149 -4.17 -18.18 2.50
C MET A 149 -4.22 -19.17 3.66
N THR A 150 -3.13 -19.91 3.92
CA THR A 150 -3.01 -20.80 5.09
C THR A 150 -2.39 -20.12 6.33
N PHE A 151 -2.01 -18.85 6.25
CA PHE A 151 -1.37 -18.13 7.35
C PHE A 151 -2.30 -17.84 8.54
N ASP A 152 -3.57 -18.11 8.42
CA ASP A 152 -4.52 -18.13 9.53
C ASP A 152 -4.17 -19.18 10.61
N SER A 153 -3.52 -20.26 10.20
CA SER A 153 -3.05 -21.34 11.11
C SER A 153 -1.62 -21.11 11.61
N ASP A 154 -0.90 -20.08 11.14
CA ASP A 154 0.45 -19.75 11.58
C ASP A 154 0.43 -18.89 12.85
N ASP A 155 0.99 -19.43 13.95
CA ASP A 155 1.05 -18.75 15.24
C ASP A 155 1.82 -17.42 15.20
N GLY A 156 2.85 -17.32 14.37
CA GLY A 156 3.66 -16.11 14.20
C GLY A 156 2.85 -15.00 13.54
N MET A 157 2.13 -15.33 12.46
CA MET A 157 1.26 -14.39 11.75
C MET A 157 0.09 -13.95 12.63
N GLN A 158 -0.53 -14.86 13.38
CA GLN A 158 -1.56 -14.53 14.35
C GLN A 158 -1.08 -13.56 15.44
N LYS A 159 0.14 -13.76 15.96
CA LYS A 159 0.74 -12.84 16.95
C LYS A 159 1.01 -11.47 16.33
N LYS A 160 1.53 -11.42 15.10
CA LYS A 160 1.76 -10.16 14.37
C LYS A 160 0.45 -9.40 14.14
N TRP A 161 -0.61 -10.11 13.73
CA TRP A 161 -1.94 -9.52 13.54
C TRP A 161 -2.51 -8.94 14.85
N LYS A 162 -2.47 -9.70 15.94
CA LYS A 162 -2.91 -9.21 17.25
C LYS A 162 -2.13 -7.98 17.72
N ALA A 163 -0.82 -7.94 17.47
CA ALA A 163 0.01 -6.79 17.81
C ALA A 163 -0.33 -5.56 16.93
N PHE A 164 -0.65 -5.78 15.66
CA PHE A 164 -1.11 -4.74 14.75
C PHE A 164 -2.46 -4.16 15.18
N LYS A 165 -3.46 -5.01 15.48
CA LYS A 165 -4.78 -4.58 15.99
C LYS A 165 -4.68 -3.69 17.24
N LYS A 166 -3.75 -4.00 18.15
CA LYS A 166 -3.56 -3.20 19.39
C LYS A 166 -3.01 -1.79 19.13
N LYS A 167 -2.38 -1.54 17.98
CA LYS A 167 -1.81 -0.24 17.64
C LYS A 167 -2.81 0.69 16.96
N ILE A 168 -3.90 0.15 16.46
CA ILE A 168 -4.89 0.89 15.68
C ILE A 168 -6.18 0.92 16.49
N ASP A 169 -6.64 2.14 16.79
CA ASP A 169 -7.89 2.38 17.54
C ASP A 169 -9.12 2.24 16.64
N VAL A 170 -9.22 1.11 15.92
CA VAL A 170 -10.34 0.78 15.05
C VAL A 170 -10.75 -0.68 15.30
N LYS A 171 -12.05 -0.93 15.33
CA LYS A 171 -12.55 -2.31 15.38
C LYS A 171 -12.19 -3.02 14.07
N MET A 172 -11.35 -4.03 14.16
CA MET A 172 -10.89 -4.84 13.03
C MET A 172 -11.36 -6.28 13.15
N GLU A 173 -11.58 -6.91 12.01
CA GLU A 173 -11.87 -8.33 11.90
C GLU A 173 -10.66 -9.19 12.31
N GLU A 174 -10.90 -10.45 12.57
CA GLU A 174 -9.84 -11.41 12.86
C GLU A 174 -9.07 -11.81 11.59
N PHE A 175 -7.82 -12.23 11.74
CA PHE A 175 -6.95 -12.50 10.60
C PHE A 175 -7.49 -13.55 9.62
N PRO A 176 -8.13 -14.65 10.05
CA PRO A 176 -8.76 -15.60 9.14
C PRO A 176 -9.80 -14.96 8.22
N PHE A 177 -10.63 -14.06 8.74
CA PHE A 177 -11.63 -13.36 7.94
C PHE A 177 -10.99 -12.43 6.91
N ILE A 178 -9.91 -11.74 7.29
CA ILE A 178 -9.14 -10.89 6.37
C ILE A 178 -8.55 -11.72 5.22
N LEU A 179 -7.96 -12.88 5.52
CA LEU A 179 -7.41 -13.77 4.49
C LEU A 179 -8.49 -14.33 3.57
N GLN A 180 -9.63 -14.74 4.13
CA GLN A 180 -10.77 -15.18 3.34
C GLN A 180 -11.22 -14.10 2.35
N SER A 181 -11.40 -12.86 2.83
CA SER A 181 -11.81 -11.73 1.98
C SER A 181 -10.78 -11.42 0.89
N ILE A 182 -9.49 -11.51 1.21
CA ILE A 182 -8.41 -11.36 0.22
C ILE A 182 -8.47 -12.47 -0.83
N ASN A 183 -8.74 -13.70 -0.40
CA ASN A 183 -8.88 -14.83 -1.32
C ASN A 183 -10.08 -14.65 -2.26
N GLU A 184 -11.23 -14.26 -1.74
CA GLU A 184 -12.44 -14.00 -2.53
C GLU A 184 -12.18 -12.89 -3.58
N PHE A 185 -11.43 -11.86 -3.21
CA PHE A 185 -11.12 -10.74 -4.08
C PHE A 185 -10.02 -11.06 -5.11
N LEU A 186 -8.91 -11.70 -4.70
CA LEU A 186 -7.71 -11.81 -5.53
C LEU A 186 -7.51 -13.18 -6.19
N CYS A 187 -8.16 -14.24 -5.77
CA CYS A 187 -7.89 -15.59 -6.29
C CYS A 187 -8.07 -15.69 -7.82
N GLU A 188 -9.20 -15.22 -8.35
CA GLU A 188 -9.47 -15.28 -9.79
C GLU A 188 -8.54 -14.36 -10.60
N PRO A 189 -8.44 -13.04 -10.31
CA PRO A 189 -7.59 -12.14 -11.08
C PRO A 189 -6.10 -12.50 -10.98
N TYR A 190 -5.62 -12.92 -9.81
CA TYR A 190 -4.26 -13.39 -9.63
C TYR A 190 -3.96 -14.64 -10.46
N THR A 191 -4.85 -15.64 -10.41
CA THR A 191 -4.74 -16.87 -11.22
C THR A 191 -4.74 -16.54 -12.70
N ALA A 192 -5.57 -15.61 -13.15
CA ALA A 192 -5.61 -15.18 -14.54
C ALA A 192 -4.27 -14.56 -14.98
N VAL A 193 -3.66 -13.72 -14.14
CA VAL A 193 -2.33 -13.13 -14.41
C VAL A 193 -1.26 -14.21 -14.53
N ILE A 194 -1.21 -15.16 -13.59
CA ILE A 194 -0.18 -16.22 -13.60
C ILE A 194 -0.35 -17.14 -14.81
N LYS A 195 -1.58 -17.44 -15.21
CA LYS A 195 -1.88 -18.28 -16.38
C LYS A 195 -1.85 -17.54 -17.72
N GLY A 196 -1.75 -16.20 -17.69
CA GLY A 196 -1.82 -15.39 -18.91
C GLY A 196 -3.20 -15.44 -19.60
N THR A 197 -4.27 -15.61 -18.83
CA THR A 197 -5.65 -15.66 -19.33
C THR A 197 -6.37 -14.32 -19.15
N VAL A 198 -7.39 -14.08 -19.97
CA VAL A 198 -8.20 -12.86 -19.88
C VAL A 198 -9.16 -12.95 -18.69
N PHE A 199 -9.35 -11.84 -17.99
CA PHE A 199 -10.28 -11.71 -16.87
C PHE A 199 -11.06 -10.39 -16.99
N GLU A 200 -12.33 -10.48 -17.41
CA GLU A 200 -13.18 -9.31 -17.73
C GLU A 200 -14.41 -9.20 -16.81
N LYS A 201 -14.29 -9.64 -15.58
CA LYS A 201 -15.32 -9.49 -14.56
C LYS A 201 -15.19 -8.14 -13.84
N TYR A 202 -16.26 -7.77 -13.12
CA TYR A 202 -16.31 -6.57 -12.27
C TYR A 202 -16.54 -6.98 -10.83
N TRP A 203 -15.72 -6.42 -9.93
CA TRP A 203 -15.90 -6.60 -8.49
C TRP A 203 -16.91 -5.62 -7.95
N ASP A 204 -17.94 -6.10 -7.30
CA ASP A 204 -18.88 -5.32 -6.53
C ASP A 204 -18.48 -5.34 -5.05
N ALA A 205 -18.11 -4.16 -4.51
CA ALA A 205 -17.67 -4.03 -3.13
C ALA A 205 -18.79 -4.27 -2.10
N ASN A 206 -20.07 -4.10 -2.47
CA ASN A 206 -21.19 -4.35 -1.58
C ASN A 206 -21.53 -5.83 -1.48
N GLU A 207 -21.41 -6.55 -2.59
CA GLU A 207 -21.69 -8.00 -2.67
C GLU A 207 -20.43 -8.83 -2.38
N CYS A 208 -19.26 -8.22 -2.36
CA CYS A 208 -17.95 -8.86 -2.22
C CYS A 208 -17.78 -10.02 -3.21
N SER A 209 -18.14 -9.81 -4.48
CA SER A 209 -18.12 -10.84 -5.52
C SER A 209 -17.76 -10.30 -6.90
N TRP A 210 -17.19 -11.19 -7.74
CA TRP A 210 -16.90 -10.95 -9.14
C TRP A 210 -18.11 -11.34 -10.00
N ASN A 211 -18.63 -10.39 -10.79
CA ASN A 211 -19.79 -10.54 -11.69
C ASN A 211 -19.38 -10.43 -13.15
#